data_3ae0a5c5ba9d3df8debbb990862d27e1
#
_entry.id   3ae0a5c5ba9d3df8debbb990862d27e1
#
_cell.length_a   1.000
_cell.length_b   1.000
_cell.length_c   1.000
_cell.angle_alpha   90.00
_cell.angle_beta   90.00
_cell.angle_gamma   90.00
#
_symmetry.space_group_name_H-M   'P 1'
#
loop_
_entity.id
_entity.type
_entity.pdbx_description
1 polymer ?
#
loop_
_entity_poly.entity_id
_entity_poly.type
_entity_poly.pdbx_seq_one_letter_code
_entity_poly.pdbx_strand_id
1 'polypeptide(L)'
;MRTLSLFTTLLLLCRLTSIAQPVDTTGPQKAMPNEWIDQDTHHKIVRLSRKEGNNLSFYFHNNPFLGDKMIFYSSDENGHQLYTVDLKTLALSRVSASNGNAEIVGHHTQSVYFQSHDSVFNTSIETGKTRLVFVFPADFKGGITTLNADETLLAGTWASDEQREISRKYPEKHDFFDRIFDAHLPNKLFTINLKTNELKVIHGENTWLGHVQFSPTDPDLLMFCHEGPWQKVDRIWTIRMGSGEVKLMHKRTVENEIAGHEFFSPDGKTIFFDWQIPKGQTFYLGAVDVNTGAEKKYSMTRDQWSIHFNVSPDETLFCGDGGDAGQVAHAKDGRWIYLFHPDGDHFVAERLVNMKDQFYKLEPNVHFSPDGKWVIFRANFEGKEEVYAVECKKS
;
A
#
# COMPACT_ATOMS: atom_id res chain seq x y z
N MET A 1 40.71 -59.52 33.31
CA MET A 1 40.70 -58.06 33.51
C MET A 1 40.51 -57.44 32.16
N ARG A 2 39.26 -56.93 31.83
CA ARG A 2 38.93 -56.21 30.64
C ARG A 2 38.39 -54.87 31.13
N THR A 3 39.14 -53.84 30.84
CA THR A 3 38.80 -52.42 31.11
C THR A 3 37.76 -51.91 30.09
N LEU A 4 36.60 -51.52 30.59
CA LEU A 4 35.52 -50.87 29.82
C LEU A 4 35.80 -49.38 29.79
N SER A 5 36.04 -48.83 28.59
CA SER A 5 36.19 -47.37 28.38
C SER A 5 34.83 -46.77 28.05
N LEU A 6 34.34 -45.90 28.91
CA LEU A 6 33.12 -45.14 28.73
C LEU A 6 33.44 -43.92 27.87
N PHE A 7 32.92 -43.84 26.63
CA PHE A 7 32.90 -42.65 25.83
C PHE A 7 31.65 -41.84 26.18
N THR A 8 31.85 -40.71 26.84
CA THR A 8 30.81 -39.71 27.11
C THR A 8 30.73 -38.78 25.90
N THR A 9 29.69 -38.94 25.09
CA THR A 9 29.41 -38.03 23.97
C THR A 9 28.71 -36.78 24.50
N LEU A 10 29.43 -35.68 24.51
CA LEU A 10 28.91 -34.34 24.87
C LEU A 10 28.13 -33.79 23.67
N LEU A 11 26.80 -33.80 23.71
CA LEU A 11 25.95 -33.15 22.76
C LEU A 11 25.99 -31.61 23.01
N LEU A 12 26.74 -30.90 22.18
CA LEU A 12 26.73 -29.45 22.13
C LEU A 12 25.44 -29.02 21.39
N LEU A 13 24.40 -28.60 22.13
CA LEU A 13 23.26 -27.89 21.57
C LEU A 13 23.70 -26.46 21.17
N CYS A 14 24.08 -26.28 19.91
CA CYS A 14 24.15 -24.95 19.33
C CYS A 14 22.72 -24.38 19.21
N ARG A 15 22.34 -23.53 20.15
CA ARG A 15 21.22 -22.63 19.98
C ARG A 15 21.63 -21.59 18.92
N LEU A 16 21.16 -21.76 17.69
CA LEU A 16 21.16 -20.72 16.68
C LEU A 16 20.15 -19.64 17.12
N THR A 17 20.61 -18.69 17.92
CA THR A 17 19.94 -17.42 18.04
C THR A 17 20.12 -16.71 16.70
N SER A 18 19.08 -16.67 15.89
CA SER A 18 19.00 -15.80 14.73
C SER A 18 19.09 -14.37 15.26
N ILE A 19 20.28 -13.81 15.27
CA ILE A 19 20.50 -12.38 15.45
C ILE A 19 20.05 -11.77 14.12
N ALA A 20 18.89 -11.13 14.11
CA ALA A 20 18.51 -10.25 13.02
C ALA A 20 19.69 -9.28 12.83
N GLN A 21 20.31 -9.30 11.67
CA GLN A 21 21.37 -8.35 11.35
C GLN A 21 20.79 -6.95 11.47
N PRO A 22 21.46 -6.02 12.17
CA PRO A 22 20.99 -4.65 12.20
C PRO A 22 20.94 -4.14 10.77
N VAL A 23 19.78 -3.61 10.36
CA VAL A 23 19.62 -2.90 9.10
C VAL A 23 20.63 -1.77 9.11
N ASP A 24 21.56 -1.77 8.16
CA ASP A 24 22.56 -0.73 8.01
C ASP A 24 21.86 0.60 7.67
N THR A 25 21.59 1.42 8.69
CA THR A 25 20.97 2.74 8.59
C THR A 25 22.03 3.80 8.34
N THR A 26 22.85 3.63 7.32
CA THR A 26 23.87 4.62 6.96
C THR A 26 23.30 5.72 6.05
N GLY A 27 22.28 6.42 6.52
CA GLY A 27 21.95 7.77 6.08
C GLY A 27 22.41 8.77 7.16
N PRO A 28 22.71 10.05 6.83
CA PRO A 28 23.08 11.02 7.84
C PRO A 28 21.89 11.25 8.78
N GLN A 29 22.01 10.81 10.03
CA GLN A 29 21.02 11.02 11.10
C GLN A 29 21.05 12.49 11.54
N LYS A 30 20.51 13.36 10.68
CA LYS A 30 20.34 14.76 11.02
C LYS A 30 18.92 14.96 11.53
N ALA A 31 18.79 15.39 12.81
CA ALA A 31 17.50 15.75 13.36
C ALA A 31 16.80 16.78 12.46
N MET A 32 15.59 16.44 11.98
CA MET A 32 14.78 17.32 11.14
C MET A 32 13.88 18.19 12.02
N PRO A 33 13.69 19.47 11.68
CA PRO A 33 12.71 20.31 12.36
C PRO A 33 11.29 19.83 12.14
N ASN A 34 10.34 20.28 12.95
CA ASN A 34 8.93 19.97 12.75
C ASN A 34 8.32 20.67 11.53
N GLU A 35 8.91 21.78 11.12
CA GLU A 35 8.51 22.54 9.92
C GLU A 35 9.75 23.16 9.28
N TRP A 36 9.83 23.15 7.97
CA TRP A 36 10.91 23.81 7.21
C TRP A 36 10.48 24.11 5.78
N ILE A 37 11.24 24.94 5.10
CA ILE A 37 11.15 25.15 3.66
C ILE A 37 12.26 24.33 3.02
N ASP A 38 11.90 23.48 2.06
CA ASP A 38 12.88 22.75 1.26
C ASP A 38 13.74 23.75 0.46
N GLN A 39 15.06 23.61 0.58
CA GLN A 39 16.00 24.59 -0.01
C GLN A 39 16.07 24.53 -1.53
N ASP A 40 15.78 23.36 -2.10
CA ASP A 40 15.86 23.14 -3.55
C ASP A 40 14.53 23.48 -4.26
N THR A 41 13.41 23.27 -3.57
CA THR A 41 12.06 23.37 -4.17
C THR A 41 11.27 24.58 -3.69
N HIS A 42 11.61 25.14 -2.52
CA HIS A 42 10.94 26.25 -1.83
C HIS A 42 9.51 25.92 -1.38
N HIS A 43 9.15 24.63 -1.24
CA HIS A 43 7.89 24.20 -0.65
C HIS A 43 8.01 24.04 0.86
N LYS A 44 6.93 24.36 1.58
CA LYS A 44 6.84 24.15 3.02
C LYS A 44 6.58 22.68 3.32
N ILE A 45 7.35 22.12 4.26
CA ILE A 45 7.18 20.78 4.78
C ILE A 45 6.85 20.83 6.27
N VAL A 46 5.92 19.98 6.68
CA VAL A 46 5.45 19.87 8.06
C VAL A 46 5.49 18.40 8.48
N ARG A 47 6.08 18.11 9.65
CA ARG A 47 6.00 16.79 10.27
C ARG A 47 4.62 16.62 10.92
N LEU A 48 3.88 15.62 10.52
CA LEU A 48 2.56 15.29 11.07
C LEU A 48 2.64 14.40 12.30
N SER A 49 3.56 13.43 12.30
CA SER A 49 3.68 12.37 13.31
C SER A 49 4.46 12.77 14.56
N ARG A 50 4.36 13.97 15.06
CA ARG A 50 5.13 14.58 16.16
C ARG A 50 5.14 13.76 17.46
N LYS A 51 5.58 12.50 17.42
CA LYS A 51 5.69 11.59 18.56
C LYS A 51 6.87 10.61 18.41
N GLU A 52 7.29 10.01 19.53
CA GLU A 52 8.32 8.97 19.53
C GLU A 52 7.85 7.68 18.85
N GLY A 53 8.78 6.93 18.25
CA GLY A 53 8.55 5.66 17.58
C GLY A 53 8.69 5.74 16.05
N ASN A 54 8.38 4.65 15.35
CA ASN A 54 8.27 4.61 13.90
C ASN A 54 6.83 4.90 13.49
N ASN A 55 6.64 5.90 12.65
CA ASN A 55 5.35 6.43 12.28
C ASN A 55 5.12 6.28 10.77
N LEU A 56 4.03 5.59 10.37
CA LEU A 56 3.76 5.23 8.98
C LEU A 56 2.38 5.73 8.53
N SER A 57 2.33 6.38 7.38
CA SER A 57 1.07 6.58 6.65
C SER A 57 0.57 5.26 6.06
N PHE A 58 -0.67 5.20 5.62
CA PHE A 58 -1.23 4.06 4.92
C PHE A 58 -0.58 3.85 3.54
N TYR A 59 -0.82 2.69 2.97
CA TYR A 59 -0.43 2.40 1.61
C TYR A 59 -1.17 3.31 0.62
N PHE A 60 -0.54 3.76 -0.43
CA PHE A 60 -0.91 4.90 -1.27
C PHE A 60 -2.36 4.92 -1.81
N HIS A 61 -2.98 3.77 -2.00
CA HIS A 61 -4.37 3.68 -2.49
C HIS A 61 -5.42 3.60 -1.38
N ASN A 62 -5.02 3.44 -0.12
CA ASN A 62 -5.93 3.38 1.02
C ASN A 62 -6.17 4.80 1.55
N ASN A 63 -7.42 5.23 1.59
CA ASN A 63 -7.77 6.58 2.05
C ASN A 63 -7.70 6.66 3.59
N PRO A 64 -6.70 7.37 4.19
CA PRO A 64 -6.54 7.46 5.64
C PRO A 64 -7.35 8.58 6.29
N PHE A 65 -8.15 9.34 5.55
CA PHE A 65 -8.73 10.59 6.02
C PHE A 65 -10.18 10.42 6.53
N LEU A 66 -10.48 11.08 7.64
CA LEU A 66 -11.82 11.26 8.20
C LEU A 66 -12.05 12.75 8.44
N GLY A 67 -12.62 13.44 7.45
CA GLY A 67 -12.69 14.90 7.45
C GLY A 67 -11.30 15.53 7.53
N ASP A 68 -11.08 16.38 8.53
CA ASP A 68 -9.77 17.02 8.76
C ASP A 68 -8.76 16.14 9.54
N LYS A 69 -9.10 14.91 9.86
CA LYS A 69 -8.20 13.98 10.57
C LYS A 69 -7.60 12.98 9.60
N MET A 70 -6.32 12.68 9.80
CA MET A 70 -5.61 11.60 9.13
C MET A 70 -5.29 10.50 10.14
N ILE A 71 -5.51 9.22 9.77
CA ILE A 71 -5.12 8.05 10.55
C ILE A 71 -3.72 7.62 10.10
N PHE A 72 -2.89 7.22 11.04
CA PHE A 72 -1.56 6.69 10.78
C PHE A 72 -1.17 5.64 11.83
N TYR A 73 -0.17 4.81 11.51
CA TYR A 73 0.42 3.86 12.45
C TYR A 73 1.54 4.51 13.24
N SER A 74 1.64 4.13 14.49
CA SER A 74 2.84 4.36 15.30
C SER A 74 3.26 3.07 15.97
N SER A 75 4.53 2.73 15.84
CA SER A 75 5.11 1.53 16.43
C SER A 75 6.14 1.92 17.47
N ASP A 76 6.02 1.33 18.64
CA ASP A 76 6.99 1.41 19.74
C ASP A 76 7.29 0.00 20.28
N GLU A 77 7.96 -0.10 21.41
CA GLU A 77 8.26 -1.36 22.08
C GLU A 77 7.02 -2.20 22.46
N ASN A 78 5.83 -1.56 22.51
CA ASN A 78 4.55 -2.20 22.82
C ASN A 78 3.77 -2.65 21.57
N GLY A 79 4.34 -2.46 20.37
CA GLY A 79 3.75 -2.87 19.09
C GLY A 79 3.09 -1.74 18.30
N HIS A 80 2.29 -2.11 17.32
CA HIS A 80 1.60 -1.17 16.44
C HIS A 80 0.36 -0.58 17.11
N GLN A 81 0.21 0.74 16.99
CA GLN A 81 -0.91 1.50 17.52
C GLN A 81 -1.44 2.46 16.45
N LEU A 82 -2.74 2.71 16.44
CA LEU A 82 -3.36 3.69 15.57
C LEU A 82 -3.49 5.04 16.27
N TYR A 83 -3.11 6.09 15.56
CA TYR A 83 -3.26 7.48 15.95
C TYR A 83 -4.02 8.26 14.89
N THR A 84 -4.63 9.35 15.28
CA THR A 84 -5.07 10.39 14.37
C THR A 84 -4.23 11.65 14.58
N VAL A 85 -4.00 12.38 13.49
CA VAL A 85 -3.53 13.77 13.51
C VAL A 85 -4.61 14.66 12.90
N ASP A 86 -4.95 15.73 13.60
CA ASP A 86 -5.80 16.79 13.05
C ASP A 86 -4.93 17.66 12.12
N LEU A 87 -5.29 17.76 10.85
CA LEU A 87 -4.47 18.42 9.83
C LEU A 87 -4.41 19.95 9.98
N LYS A 88 -5.33 20.54 10.75
CA LYS A 88 -5.35 22.00 11.02
C LYS A 88 -4.55 22.38 12.26
N THR A 89 -4.72 21.61 13.32
CA THR A 89 -4.12 21.92 14.62
C THR A 89 -2.86 21.12 14.91
N LEU A 90 -2.61 20.06 14.17
CA LEU A 90 -1.55 19.06 14.35
C LEU A 90 -1.65 18.32 15.70
N ALA A 91 -2.82 18.36 16.33
CA ALA A 91 -3.09 17.62 17.56
C ALA A 91 -3.17 16.12 17.28
N LEU A 92 -2.45 15.35 18.09
CA LEU A 92 -2.43 13.89 18.02
C LEU A 92 -3.41 13.30 19.02
N SER A 93 -4.11 12.25 18.61
CA SER A 93 -4.95 11.44 19.49
C SER A 93 -4.72 9.97 19.24
N ARG A 94 -4.52 9.20 20.32
CA ARG A 94 -4.43 7.75 20.22
C ARG A 94 -5.82 7.15 20.02
N VAL A 95 -5.98 6.28 19.02
CA VAL A 95 -7.23 5.61 18.71
C VAL A 95 -7.33 4.29 19.47
N SER A 96 -6.36 3.42 19.33
CA SER A 96 -6.33 2.11 19.99
C SER A 96 -4.96 1.48 20.00
N ALA A 97 -4.75 0.48 20.86
CA ALA A 97 -3.72 -0.53 20.65
C ALA A 97 -4.25 -1.53 19.61
N SER A 98 -3.60 -1.63 18.48
CA SER A 98 -3.93 -2.59 17.41
C SER A 98 -2.68 -3.38 17.08
N ASN A 99 -2.77 -4.70 17.17
CA ASN A 99 -1.70 -5.59 16.72
C ASN A 99 -1.91 -6.05 15.27
N GLY A 100 -2.84 -5.45 14.55
CA GLY A 100 -3.21 -5.81 13.19
C GLY A 100 -2.89 -4.74 12.17
N ASN A 101 -2.51 -5.17 10.98
CA ASN A 101 -2.45 -4.29 9.82
C ASN A 101 -3.88 -4.07 9.33
N ALA A 102 -4.37 -2.83 9.44
CA ALA A 102 -5.66 -2.47 8.90
C ALA A 102 -5.63 -1.08 8.34
N GLU A 103 -5.67 -1.04 7.05
CA GLU A 103 -5.78 0.21 6.30
C GLU A 103 -7.17 0.34 5.70
N ILE A 104 -8.20 -0.13 6.42
CA ILE A 104 -9.59 -0.15 5.96
C ILE A 104 -10.40 0.81 6.81
N VAL A 105 -10.71 1.97 6.23
CA VAL A 105 -11.43 3.05 6.92
C VAL A 105 -12.89 3.05 6.51
N GLY A 106 -13.77 3.01 7.51
CA GLY A 106 -15.20 3.25 7.34
C GLY A 106 -15.48 4.74 7.49
N HIS A 107 -15.68 5.43 6.38
CA HIS A 107 -15.87 6.88 6.34
C HIS A 107 -17.24 7.30 6.87
N HIS A 108 -18.28 6.48 6.65
CA HIS A 108 -19.64 6.70 7.20
C HIS A 108 -19.69 6.31 8.67
N THR A 109 -19.09 5.19 9.04
CA THR A 109 -19.10 4.67 10.40
C THR A 109 -18.01 5.30 11.29
N GLN A 110 -17.15 6.16 10.76
CA GLN A 110 -16.03 6.81 11.45
C GLN A 110 -15.22 5.78 12.25
N SER A 111 -14.78 4.73 11.57
CA SER A 111 -14.15 3.57 12.20
C SER A 111 -13.04 2.97 11.32
N VAL A 112 -12.23 2.11 11.92
CA VAL A 112 -11.19 1.34 11.23
C VAL A 112 -11.44 -0.14 11.43
N TYR A 113 -11.38 -0.90 10.34
CA TYR A 113 -11.42 -2.36 10.39
C TYR A 113 -10.01 -2.93 10.32
N PHE A 114 -9.76 -3.99 11.07
CA PHE A 114 -8.50 -4.72 11.06
C PHE A 114 -8.72 -6.20 11.35
N GLN A 115 -7.75 -7.00 10.92
CA GLN A 115 -7.73 -8.43 11.18
C GLN A 115 -6.59 -8.78 12.14
N SER A 116 -6.89 -9.59 13.15
CA SER A 116 -5.90 -10.21 14.00
C SER A 116 -6.15 -11.72 14.01
N HIS A 117 -5.20 -12.49 13.47
CA HIS A 117 -5.33 -13.93 13.26
C HIS A 117 -6.56 -14.28 12.41
N ASP A 118 -7.53 -15.02 12.99
CA ASP A 118 -8.78 -15.42 12.35
C ASP A 118 -9.94 -14.44 12.58
N SER A 119 -9.72 -13.36 13.28
CA SER A 119 -10.77 -12.48 13.77
C SER A 119 -10.65 -11.08 13.15
N VAL A 120 -11.79 -10.54 12.71
CA VAL A 120 -11.93 -9.18 12.17
C VAL A 120 -12.55 -8.30 13.24
N PHE A 121 -11.95 -7.16 13.47
CA PHE A 121 -12.37 -6.16 14.44
C PHE A 121 -12.69 -4.83 13.77
N ASN A 122 -13.48 -4.02 14.46
CA ASN A 122 -13.76 -2.64 14.09
C ASN A 122 -13.55 -1.75 15.31
N THR A 123 -12.81 -0.66 15.15
CA THR A 123 -12.54 0.33 16.20
C THR A 123 -13.14 1.67 15.81
N SER A 124 -14.00 2.22 16.65
CA SER A 124 -14.51 3.59 16.49
C SER A 124 -13.40 4.60 16.74
N ILE A 125 -13.22 5.54 15.82
CA ILE A 125 -12.21 6.62 15.92
C ILE A 125 -12.59 7.60 17.02
N GLU A 126 -13.87 7.86 17.21
CA GLU A 126 -14.36 8.79 18.22
C GLU A 126 -14.18 8.26 19.65
N THR A 127 -14.59 7.01 19.89
CA THR A 127 -14.65 6.45 21.24
C THR A 127 -13.47 5.56 21.60
N GLY A 128 -12.67 5.14 20.62
CA GLY A 128 -11.59 4.15 20.77
C GLY A 128 -12.10 2.72 21.08
N LYS A 129 -13.42 2.50 21.09
CA LYS A 129 -13.99 1.18 21.41
C LYS A 129 -13.82 0.21 20.24
N THR A 130 -13.27 -0.95 20.54
CA THR A 130 -13.10 -2.06 19.60
C THR A 130 -14.18 -3.11 19.82
N ARG A 131 -14.75 -3.63 18.73
CA ARG A 131 -15.70 -4.75 18.73
C ARG A 131 -15.25 -5.82 17.76
N LEU A 132 -15.54 -7.07 18.07
CA LEU A 132 -15.44 -8.19 17.14
C LEU A 132 -16.55 -8.06 16.08
N VAL A 133 -16.17 -8.23 14.81
CA VAL A 133 -17.07 -8.13 13.65
C VAL A 133 -17.30 -9.50 13.04
N PHE A 134 -16.22 -10.28 12.84
CA PHE A 134 -16.30 -11.57 12.19
C PHE A 134 -15.18 -12.49 12.67
N VAL A 135 -15.41 -13.80 12.65
CA VAL A 135 -14.39 -14.83 12.89
C VAL A 135 -14.40 -15.78 11.70
N PHE A 136 -13.26 -15.92 11.04
CA PHE A 136 -13.11 -16.85 9.93
C PHE A 136 -13.28 -18.30 10.41
N PRO A 137 -13.95 -19.17 9.63
CA PRO A 137 -13.93 -20.61 9.88
C PRO A 137 -12.50 -21.15 9.91
N ALA A 138 -12.25 -22.19 10.71
CA ALA A 138 -10.91 -22.75 10.93
C ALA A 138 -10.22 -23.24 9.63
N ASP A 139 -11.01 -23.64 8.64
CA ASP A 139 -10.57 -24.10 7.31
C ASP A 139 -10.50 -22.97 6.26
N PHE A 140 -10.84 -21.72 6.63
CA PHE A 140 -10.81 -20.58 5.73
C PHE A 140 -9.86 -19.48 6.24
N LYS A 141 -8.64 -19.48 5.73
CA LYS A 141 -7.60 -18.50 6.12
C LYS A 141 -7.55 -17.35 5.12
N GLY A 142 -8.56 -16.48 5.16
CA GLY A 142 -8.62 -15.27 4.33
C GLY A 142 -7.97 -14.07 4.97
N GLY A 143 -7.65 -13.06 4.15
CA GLY A 143 -7.19 -11.73 4.58
C GLY A 143 -8.11 -10.65 4.00
N ILE A 144 -8.67 -9.79 4.87
CA ILE A 144 -9.46 -8.62 4.42
C ILE A 144 -8.53 -7.50 3.94
N THR A 145 -8.94 -6.77 2.90
CA THR A 145 -8.15 -5.67 2.32
C THR A 145 -8.94 -4.41 2.04
N THR A 146 -10.28 -4.49 1.93
CA THR A 146 -11.09 -3.35 1.50
C THR A 146 -12.53 -3.42 2.03
N LEU A 147 -13.19 -2.27 2.06
CA LEU A 147 -14.58 -2.07 2.45
C LEU A 147 -15.30 -1.37 1.28
N ASN A 148 -16.52 -1.80 0.95
CA ASN A 148 -17.27 -1.19 -0.15
C ASN A 148 -17.87 0.18 0.20
N ALA A 149 -18.29 0.93 -0.80
CA ALA A 149 -18.69 2.34 -0.66
C ALA A 149 -19.87 2.57 0.30
N ASP A 150 -20.79 1.61 0.46
CA ASP A 150 -21.91 1.69 1.41
C ASP A 150 -21.63 1.02 2.77
N GLU A 151 -20.38 0.57 2.98
CA GLU A 151 -19.89 -0.06 4.22
C GLU A 151 -20.71 -1.28 4.68
N THR A 152 -21.19 -2.06 3.72
CA THR A 152 -21.93 -3.29 3.99
C THR A 152 -21.12 -4.56 3.76
N LEU A 153 -20.04 -4.49 2.96
CA LEU A 153 -19.21 -5.62 2.59
C LEU A 153 -17.72 -5.32 2.83
N LEU A 154 -17.06 -6.20 3.57
CA LEU A 154 -15.61 -6.35 3.50
C LEU A 154 -15.25 -7.33 2.38
N ALA A 155 -14.13 -7.11 1.70
CA ALA A 155 -13.58 -8.07 0.75
C ALA A 155 -12.10 -8.33 0.99
N GLY A 156 -11.62 -9.42 0.40
CA GLY A 156 -10.23 -9.81 0.47
C GLY A 156 -9.90 -11.08 -0.32
N THR A 157 -8.72 -11.62 -0.04
CA THR A 157 -8.20 -12.80 -0.74
C THR A 157 -8.03 -13.98 0.19
N TRP A 158 -8.19 -15.17 -0.37
CA TRP A 158 -7.80 -16.44 0.21
C TRP A 158 -6.79 -17.13 -0.72
N ALA A 159 -5.68 -17.59 -0.17
CA ALA A 159 -4.68 -18.37 -0.90
C ALA A 159 -4.62 -19.80 -0.35
N SER A 160 -4.23 -20.76 -1.19
CA SER A 160 -4.06 -22.17 -0.80
C SER A 160 -2.98 -22.35 0.27
N ASP A 161 -2.99 -23.48 0.97
CA ASP A 161 -1.97 -23.80 1.97
C ASP A 161 -0.57 -23.91 1.33
N GLU A 162 -0.51 -24.41 0.10
CA GLU A 162 0.74 -24.51 -0.67
C GLU A 162 1.34 -23.15 -0.96
N GLN A 163 0.52 -22.16 -1.33
CA GLN A 163 1.02 -20.80 -1.57
C GLN A 163 1.54 -20.17 -0.28
N ARG A 164 0.85 -20.34 0.83
CA ARG A 164 1.32 -19.86 2.14
C ARG A 164 2.62 -20.53 2.56
N GLU A 165 2.77 -21.84 2.25
CA GLU A 165 4.01 -22.57 2.52
C GLU A 165 5.18 -22.03 1.69
N ILE A 166 4.97 -21.69 0.41
CA ILE A 166 5.99 -21.03 -0.42
C ILE A 166 6.43 -19.71 0.22
N SER A 167 5.47 -18.83 0.59
CA SER A 167 5.78 -17.55 1.23
C SER A 167 6.50 -17.71 2.57
N ARG A 168 6.13 -18.72 3.36
CA ARG A 168 6.79 -19.02 4.65
C ARG A 168 8.22 -19.53 4.48
N LYS A 169 8.45 -20.38 3.47
CA LYS A 169 9.76 -20.99 3.17
C LYS A 169 10.71 -20.01 2.50
N TYR A 170 10.19 -19.09 1.73
CA TYR A 170 10.93 -18.09 0.97
C TYR A 170 10.39 -16.70 1.31
N PRO A 171 10.81 -16.07 2.42
CA PRO A 171 10.19 -14.84 2.91
C PRO A 171 10.51 -13.59 2.09
N GLU A 172 11.62 -13.60 1.32
CA GLU A 172 12.02 -12.46 0.51
C GLU A 172 11.25 -12.41 -0.82
N LYS A 173 10.78 -11.21 -1.20
CA LYS A 173 9.94 -11.02 -2.40
C LYS A 173 10.58 -11.61 -3.66
N HIS A 174 11.87 -11.42 -3.87
CA HIS A 174 12.60 -11.95 -5.03
C HIS A 174 12.68 -13.49 -5.05
N ASP A 175 12.50 -14.14 -3.91
CA ASP A 175 12.55 -15.61 -3.80
C ASP A 175 11.17 -16.26 -4.02
N PHE A 176 10.10 -15.71 -3.44
CA PHE A 176 8.76 -16.33 -3.53
C PHE A 176 7.98 -15.92 -4.77
N PHE A 177 8.26 -14.75 -5.36
CA PHE A 177 7.40 -14.12 -6.35
C PHE A 177 7.19 -14.98 -7.61
N ASP A 178 8.28 -15.36 -8.27
CA ASP A 178 8.21 -16.23 -9.45
C ASP A 178 7.71 -17.64 -9.10
N ARG A 179 8.05 -18.15 -7.89
CA ARG A 179 7.62 -19.50 -7.46
C ARG A 179 6.11 -19.59 -7.29
N ILE A 180 5.47 -18.57 -6.70
CA ILE A 180 4.02 -18.54 -6.55
C ILE A 180 3.36 -18.41 -7.92
N PHE A 181 3.88 -17.54 -8.78
CA PHE A 181 3.38 -17.36 -10.14
C PHE A 181 3.43 -18.66 -10.93
N ASP A 182 4.56 -19.34 -10.98
CA ASP A 182 4.78 -20.56 -11.76
C ASP A 182 4.00 -21.76 -11.20
N ALA A 183 3.62 -21.73 -9.92
CA ALA A 183 2.91 -22.82 -9.27
C ALA A 183 1.42 -22.91 -9.65
N HIS A 184 0.81 -21.86 -10.22
CA HIS A 184 -0.61 -21.82 -10.63
C HIS A 184 -1.56 -22.36 -9.57
N LEU A 185 -1.41 -21.89 -8.33
CA LEU A 185 -2.15 -22.39 -7.16
C LEU A 185 -3.54 -21.73 -7.04
N PRO A 186 -4.53 -22.44 -6.44
CA PRO A 186 -5.86 -21.89 -6.22
C PRO A 186 -5.84 -20.65 -5.33
N ASN A 187 -6.48 -19.59 -5.80
CA ASN A 187 -6.78 -18.36 -5.07
C ASN A 187 -8.26 -18.01 -5.18
N LYS A 188 -8.79 -17.28 -4.22
CA LYS A 188 -10.19 -16.88 -4.20
C LYS A 188 -10.32 -15.43 -3.75
N LEU A 189 -11.30 -14.74 -4.33
CA LEU A 189 -11.85 -13.50 -3.79
C LEU A 189 -13.07 -13.85 -2.95
N PHE A 190 -13.22 -13.18 -1.83
CA PHE A 190 -14.36 -13.38 -0.94
C PHE A 190 -14.89 -12.05 -0.42
N THR A 191 -16.13 -12.08 0.04
CA THR A 191 -16.75 -10.98 0.78
C THR A 191 -17.28 -11.46 2.12
N ILE A 192 -17.35 -10.53 3.08
CA ILE A 192 -18.03 -10.72 4.38
C ILE A 192 -19.11 -9.66 4.46
N ASN A 193 -20.38 -10.10 4.56
CA ASN A 193 -21.49 -9.21 4.78
C ASN A 193 -21.56 -8.80 6.25
N LEU A 194 -21.44 -7.49 6.52
CA LEU A 194 -21.36 -6.95 7.87
C LEU A 194 -22.68 -6.98 8.66
N LYS A 195 -23.81 -7.20 7.96
CA LYS A 195 -25.13 -7.32 8.59
C LYS A 195 -25.50 -8.75 8.92
N THR A 196 -25.19 -9.68 8.01
CA THR A 196 -25.59 -11.09 8.13
C THR A 196 -24.48 -11.99 8.65
N ASN A 197 -23.23 -11.50 8.70
CA ASN A 197 -22.03 -12.28 8.99
C ASN A 197 -21.80 -13.43 7.98
N GLU A 198 -22.31 -13.30 6.76
CA GLU A 198 -22.12 -14.29 5.71
C GLU A 198 -20.77 -14.10 5.04
N LEU A 199 -19.97 -15.16 4.99
CA LEU A 199 -18.75 -15.28 4.18
C LEU A 199 -19.13 -15.90 2.84
N LYS A 200 -18.85 -15.21 1.72
CA LYS A 200 -19.14 -15.69 0.37
C LYS A 200 -17.90 -15.64 -0.51
N VAL A 201 -17.52 -16.76 -1.11
CA VAL A 201 -16.55 -16.77 -2.21
C VAL A 201 -17.25 -16.24 -3.47
N ILE A 202 -16.71 -15.18 -4.06
CA ILE A 202 -17.30 -14.48 -5.21
C ILE A 202 -16.59 -14.81 -6.53
N HIS A 203 -15.31 -15.23 -6.44
CA HIS A 203 -14.50 -15.60 -7.60
C HIS A 203 -13.37 -16.55 -7.18
N GLY A 204 -12.88 -17.39 -8.09
CA GLY A 204 -11.77 -18.29 -7.83
C GLY A 204 -11.06 -18.72 -9.11
N GLU A 205 -9.73 -18.70 -9.08
CA GLU A 205 -8.85 -19.08 -10.19
C GLU A 205 -7.59 -19.78 -9.68
N ASN A 206 -6.91 -20.51 -10.59
CA ASN A 206 -5.57 -21.05 -10.34
C ASN A 206 -4.49 -20.05 -10.77
N THR A 207 -4.59 -18.85 -10.21
CA THR A 207 -3.61 -17.77 -10.38
C THR A 207 -3.54 -16.94 -9.10
N TRP A 208 -2.45 -16.27 -8.89
CA TRP A 208 -2.26 -15.43 -7.71
C TRP A 208 -3.09 -14.15 -7.81
N LEU A 209 -4.10 -14.02 -6.95
CA LEU A 209 -4.98 -12.84 -6.86
C LEU A 209 -4.51 -11.89 -5.75
N GLY A 210 -4.47 -10.60 -6.04
CA GLY A 210 -4.01 -9.57 -5.10
C GLY A 210 -4.63 -8.19 -5.34
N HIS A 211 -4.14 -7.17 -4.65
CA HIS A 211 -4.50 -5.74 -4.77
C HIS A 211 -6.01 -5.49 -4.85
N VAL A 212 -6.78 -6.17 -3.98
CA VAL A 212 -8.24 -6.09 -3.99
C VAL A 212 -8.71 -4.76 -3.41
N GLN A 213 -9.46 -4.00 -4.20
CA GLN A 213 -9.97 -2.68 -3.84
C GLN A 213 -11.43 -2.54 -4.30
N PHE A 214 -12.34 -2.18 -3.41
CA PHE A 214 -13.65 -1.70 -3.85
C PHE A 214 -13.54 -0.30 -4.45
N SER A 215 -14.41 -0.03 -5.42
CA SER A 215 -14.61 1.35 -5.89
C SER A 215 -15.04 2.25 -4.72
N PRO A 216 -14.50 3.47 -4.60
CA PRO A 216 -14.86 4.39 -3.52
C PRO A 216 -16.30 4.91 -3.61
N THR A 217 -16.98 4.75 -4.75
CA THR A 217 -18.33 5.30 -4.99
C THR A 217 -19.35 4.27 -5.46
N ASP A 218 -18.92 3.14 -6.06
CA ASP A 218 -19.79 2.07 -6.55
C ASP A 218 -19.66 0.84 -5.65
N PRO A 219 -20.63 0.54 -4.77
CA PRO A 219 -20.55 -0.57 -3.83
C PRO A 219 -20.58 -1.96 -4.50
N ASP A 220 -20.96 -2.03 -5.78
CA ASP A 220 -21.05 -3.25 -6.58
C ASP A 220 -19.75 -3.57 -7.35
N LEU A 221 -18.79 -2.62 -7.41
CA LEU A 221 -17.59 -2.76 -8.22
C LEU A 221 -16.35 -3.03 -7.36
N LEU A 222 -15.68 -4.17 -7.63
CA LEU A 222 -14.42 -4.56 -7.01
C LEU A 222 -13.33 -4.70 -8.08
N MET A 223 -12.17 -4.06 -7.87
CA MET A 223 -10.96 -4.27 -8.65
C MET A 223 -10.08 -5.31 -7.96
N PHE A 224 -9.38 -6.11 -8.75
CA PHE A 224 -8.35 -7.04 -8.28
C PHE A 224 -7.26 -7.21 -9.34
N CYS A 225 -6.13 -7.76 -8.94
CA CYS A 225 -5.06 -8.01 -9.88
C CYS A 225 -4.71 -9.50 -10.00
N HIS A 226 -4.21 -9.89 -11.16
CA HIS A 226 -3.37 -11.07 -11.33
C HIS A 226 -1.94 -10.70 -10.98
N GLU A 227 -1.45 -11.20 -9.85
CA GLU A 227 -0.07 -11.02 -9.42
C GLU A 227 0.88 -11.95 -10.18
N GLY A 228 2.13 -11.49 -10.30
CA GLY A 228 3.18 -12.25 -10.97
C GLY A 228 4.21 -11.31 -11.60
N PRO A 229 5.18 -11.83 -12.35
CA PRO A 229 6.08 -10.99 -13.14
C PRO A 229 5.26 -10.09 -14.05
N TRP A 230 5.30 -8.78 -13.82
CA TRP A 230 4.36 -7.81 -14.41
C TRP A 230 4.31 -7.85 -15.94
N GLN A 231 5.45 -8.21 -16.57
CA GLN A 231 5.51 -8.39 -18.02
C GLN A 231 4.88 -9.70 -18.52
N LYS A 232 4.45 -10.60 -17.64
CA LYS A 232 3.84 -11.89 -18.01
C LYS A 232 2.34 -11.96 -17.72
N VAL A 233 1.77 -10.99 -17.00
CA VAL A 233 0.37 -10.98 -16.58
C VAL A 233 -0.41 -9.84 -17.21
N ASP A 234 -1.66 -10.06 -17.61
CA ASP A 234 -2.65 -9.01 -17.78
C ASP A 234 -3.24 -8.73 -16.41
N ARG A 235 -2.84 -7.61 -15.80
CA ARG A 235 -2.87 -7.44 -14.37
C ARG A 235 -4.22 -6.96 -13.82
N ILE A 236 -4.87 -6.01 -14.48
CA ILE A 236 -5.95 -5.20 -13.90
C ILE A 236 -7.31 -5.76 -14.30
N TRP A 237 -8.07 -6.21 -13.33
CA TRP A 237 -9.38 -6.83 -13.50
C TRP A 237 -10.42 -6.20 -12.59
N THR A 238 -11.68 -6.26 -13.00
CA THR A 238 -12.82 -5.89 -12.14
C THR A 238 -13.83 -7.01 -12.08
N ILE A 239 -14.61 -7.06 -11.00
CA ILE A 239 -15.77 -7.93 -10.84
C ILE A 239 -16.96 -7.13 -10.32
N ARG A 240 -18.14 -7.35 -10.87
CA ARG A 240 -19.42 -6.82 -10.39
C ARG A 240 -20.07 -7.81 -9.42
N MET A 241 -20.34 -7.37 -8.18
CA MET A 241 -20.89 -8.25 -7.13
C MET A 241 -22.27 -8.78 -7.49
N GLY A 242 -23.13 -7.94 -8.09
CA GLY A 242 -24.51 -8.29 -8.43
C GLY A 242 -24.61 -9.29 -9.58
N SER A 243 -23.82 -9.14 -10.65
CA SER A 243 -23.86 -10.01 -11.84
C SER A 243 -22.82 -11.13 -11.82
N GLY A 244 -21.74 -10.97 -11.06
CA GLY A 244 -20.57 -11.85 -11.14
C GLY A 244 -19.72 -11.63 -12.41
N GLU A 245 -19.97 -10.57 -13.18
CA GLU A 245 -19.23 -10.26 -14.40
C GLU A 245 -17.79 -9.88 -14.08
N VAL A 246 -16.84 -10.61 -14.66
CA VAL A 246 -15.40 -10.36 -14.58
C VAL A 246 -14.94 -9.72 -15.88
N LYS A 247 -14.21 -8.58 -15.78
CA LYS A 247 -13.74 -7.82 -16.94
C LYS A 247 -12.26 -7.49 -16.82
N LEU A 248 -11.49 -7.79 -17.88
CA LEU A 248 -10.11 -7.30 -18.02
C LEU A 248 -10.17 -5.81 -18.36
N MET A 249 -9.49 -4.99 -17.55
CA MET A 249 -9.50 -3.53 -17.69
C MET A 249 -8.36 -3.03 -18.58
N HIS A 250 -7.20 -3.68 -18.51
CA HIS A 250 -6.04 -3.34 -19.33
C HIS A 250 -5.40 -4.63 -19.89
N LYS A 251 -5.28 -4.70 -21.21
CA LYS A 251 -4.63 -5.81 -21.92
C LYS A 251 -3.29 -5.34 -22.46
N ARG A 252 -2.21 -6.04 -22.12
CA ARG A 252 -0.89 -5.77 -22.71
C ARG A 252 -0.91 -5.93 -24.23
N THR A 253 -0.27 -5.04 -24.93
CA THR A 253 -0.27 -4.95 -26.40
C THR A 253 1.09 -5.25 -27.04
N VAL A 254 2.16 -5.17 -26.25
CA VAL A 254 3.52 -5.44 -26.68
C VAL A 254 4.25 -6.34 -25.71
N GLU A 255 5.32 -6.96 -26.16
CA GLU A 255 6.20 -7.75 -25.31
C GLU A 255 6.90 -6.85 -24.25
N ASN A 256 6.99 -7.38 -23.03
CA ASN A 256 7.56 -6.66 -21.88
C ASN A 256 6.80 -5.38 -21.46
N GLU A 257 5.59 -5.20 -21.89
CA GLU A 257 4.70 -4.19 -21.31
C GLU A 257 4.36 -4.55 -19.87
N ILE A 258 4.29 -3.55 -19.00
CA ILE A 258 3.82 -3.72 -17.62
C ILE A 258 2.74 -2.73 -17.25
N ALA A 259 1.80 -3.18 -16.42
CA ALA A 259 0.89 -2.36 -15.64
C ALA A 259 1.06 -2.72 -14.15
N GLY A 260 0.95 -1.76 -13.25
CA GLY A 260 1.11 -2.00 -11.82
C GLY A 260 0.65 -0.85 -10.96
N HIS A 261 0.62 -1.05 -9.64
CA HIS A 261 0.22 -0.05 -8.66
C HIS A 261 -1.11 0.64 -9.01
N GLU A 262 -2.10 -0.17 -9.36
CA GLU A 262 -3.43 0.28 -9.77
C GLU A 262 -4.24 0.85 -8.60
N PHE A 263 -5.00 1.92 -8.87
CA PHE A 263 -5.89 2.55 -7.89
C PHE A 263 -7.05 3.26 -8.56
N PHE A 264 -8.16 3.40 -7.84
CA PHE A 264 -9.31 4.15 -8.33
C PHE A 264 -9.12 5.66 -8.22
N SER A 265 -9.72 6.39 -9.17
CA SER A 265 -10.01 7.83 -9.00
C SER A 265 -10.96 8.06 -7.81
N PRO A 266 -10.97 9.26 -7.19
CA PRO A 266 -11.90 9.60 -6.12
C PRO A 266 -13.38 9.43 -6.48
N ASP A 267 -13.75 9.67 -7.75
CA ASP A 267 -15.11 9.50 -8.26
C ASP A 267 -15.43 8.04 -8.66
N GLY A 268 -14.44 7.13 -8.58
CA GLY A 268 -14.58 5.70 -8.87
C GLY A 268 -14.76 5.33 -10.34
N LYS A 269 -14.63 6.28 -11.28
CA LYS A 269 -14.89 6.04 -12.70
C LYS A 269 -13.66 5.65 -13.49
N THR A 270 -12.46 5.92 -12.94
CA THR A 270 -11.18 5.66 -13.59
C THR A 270 -10.31 4.78 -12.71
N ILE A 271 -9.61 3.83 -13.29
CA ILE A 271 -8.50 3.11 -12.66
C ILE A 271 -7.21 3.67 -13.25
N PHE A 272 -6.34 4.22 -12.39
CA PHE A 272 -5.00 4.67 -12.73
C PHE A 272 -3.98 3.57 -12.44
N PHE A 273 -2.86 3.54 -13.19
CA PHE A 273 -1.81 2.54 -13.01
C PHE A 273 -0.46 2.99 -13.58
N ASP A 274 0.65 2.55 -12.99
CA ASP A 274 1.99 2.65 -13.60
C ASP A 274 2.00 1.83 -14.88
N TRP A 275 2.27 2.48 -16.01
CA TRP A 275 2.27 1.86 -17.32
C TRP A 275 3.60 2.09 -18.03
N GLN A 276 4.31 0.99 -18.35
CA GLN A 276 5.58 1.07 -19.06
C GLN A 276 5.55 0.23 -20.35
N ILE A 277 5.95 0.83 -21.47
CA ILE A 277 5.84 0.26 -22.82
C ILE A 277 7.15 0.43 -23.58
N PRO A 278 8.06 -0.58 -23.62
CA PRO A 278 8.12 -1.71 -22.69
C PRO A 278 8.72 -1.31 -21.34
N LYS A 279 8.77 -2.23 -20.39
CA LYS A 279 9.31 -2.07 -19.03
C LYS A 279 10.67 -1.37 -19.04
N GLY A 280 10.78 -0.31 -18.24
CA GLY A 280 12.03 0.42 -18.04
C GLY A 280 12.48 1.29 -19.23
N GLN A 281 11.64 1.50 -20.25
CA GLN A 281 11.99 2.32 -21.42
C GLN A 281 11.11 3.55 -21.57
N THR A 282 9.80 3.40 -21.64
CA THR A 282 8.86 4.51 -21.70
C THR A 282 7.90 4.44 -20.52
N PHE A 283 7.56 5.59 -19.97
CA PHE A 283 6.89 5.69 -18.68
C PHE A 283 5.65 6.55 -18.81
N TYR A 284 4.54 6.02 -18.29
CA TYR A 284 3.25 6.69 -18.29
C TYR A 284 2.53 6.44 -16.97
N LEU A 285 1.66 7.37 -16.58
CA LEU A 285 0.50 7.04 -15.76
C LEU A 285 -0.63 6.69 -16.72
N GLY A 286 -1.05 5.42 -16.72
CA GLY A 286 -2.20 4.93 -17.45
C GLY A 286 -3.49 5.22 -16.71
N ALA A 287 -4.58 5.34 -17.47
CA ALA A 287 -5.93 5.52 -16.98
C ALA A 287 -6.89 4.71 -17.83
N VAL A 288 -7.80 3.96 -17.23
CA VAL A 288 -8.85 3.24 -17.94
C VAL A 288 -10.21 3.54 -17.32
N ASP A 289 -11.18 3.96 -18.15
CA ASP A 289 -12.56 4.19 -17.73
C ASP A 289 -13.23 2.82 -17.41
N VAL A 290 -13.79 2.69 -16.22
CA VAL A 290 -14.32 1.41 -15.73
C VAL A 290 -15.55 0.92 -16.51
N ASN A 291 -16.32 1.81 -17.09
CA ASN A 291 -17.54 1.50 -17.82
C ASN A 291 -17.26 1.19 -19.29
N THR A 292 -16.54 2.11 -19.96
CA THR A 292 -16.31 2.03 -21.41
C THR A 292 -15.07 1.21 -21.76
N GLY A 293 -14.07 1.11 -20.86
CA GLY A 293 -12.76 0.55 -21.14
C GLY A 293 -11.87 1.46 -21.98
N ALA A 294 -12.26 2.73 -22.18
CA ALA A 294 -11.44 3.70 -22.90
C ALA A 294 -10.15 4.01 -22.10
N GLU A 295 -9.02 3.93 -22.77
CA GLU A 295 -7.72 4.17 -22.14
C GLU A 295 -7.18 5.55 -22.51
N LYS A 296 -6.50 6.16 -21.54
CA LYS A 296 -5.71 7.37 -21.65
C LYS A 296 -4.38 7.17 -20.94
N LYS A 297 -3.36 7.90 -21.34
CA LYS A 297 -2.05 7.87 -20.68
C LYS A 297 -1.41 9.24 -20.65
N TYR A 298 -0.63 9.49 -19.61
CA TYR A 298 0.15 10.70 -19.44
C TYR A 298 1.63 10.31 -19.43
N SER A 299 2.38 10.76 -20.44
CA SER A 299 3.81 10.46 -20.55
C SER A 299 4.64 11.25 -19.52
N MET A 300 5.71 10.64 -19.08
CA MET A 300 6.71 11.26 -18.21
C MET A 300 8.12 10.76 -18.57
N THR A 301 9.14 11.47 -18.11
CA THR A 301 10.52 11.02 -18.26
C THR A 301 10.86 9.94 -17.22
N ARG A 302 11.93 9.18 -17.48
CA ARG A 302 12.44 8.16 -16.55
C ARG A 302 12.67 8.71 -15.14
N ASP A 303 13.24 9.90 -15.01
CA ASP A 303 13.60 10.50 -13.72
C ASP A 303 12.39 11.05 -12.97
N GLN A 304 11.23 11.15 -13.63
CA GLN A 304 9.95 11.54 -13.05
C GLN A 304 9.09 10.35 -12.63
N TRP A 305 9.48 9.13 -13.06
CA TRP A 305 8.75 7.94 -12.64
C TRP A 305 8.66 7.84 -11.12
N SER A 306 7.53 7.39 -10.64
CA SER A 306 7.25 7.19 -9.23
C SER A 306 6.81 5.75 -8.99
N ILE A 307 7.15 5.21 -7.81
CA ILE A 307 6.71 3.88 -7.39
C ILE A 307 5.19 3.89 -7.27
N HIS A 308 4.67 4.92 -6.59
CA HIS A 308 3.26 5.13 -6.37
C HIS A 308 2.84 6.52 -6.85
N PHE A 309 1.63 6.57 -7.36
CA PHE A 309 0.96 7.81 -7.73
C PHE A 309 -0.31 7.98 -6.90
N ASN A 310 -0.76 9.21 -6.76
CA ASN A 310 -2.07 9.53 -6.20
C ASN A 310 -2.66 10.71 -6.98
N VAL A 311 -3.96 10.92 -6.89
CA VAL A 311 -4.68 11.96 -7.62
C VAL A 311 -5.39 12.89 -6.63
N SER A 312 -5.43 14.20 -6.95
CA SER A 312 -6.11 15.20 -6.13
C SER A 312 -7.63 14.95 -6.07
N PRO A 313 -8.32 15.39 -5.00
CA PRO A 313 -9.76 15.18 -4.86
C PRO A 313 -10.62 15.71 -6.02
N ASP A 314 -10.14 16.72 -6.74
CA ASP A 314 -10.79 17.30 -7.92
C ASP A 314 -10.28 16.71 -9.25
N GLU A 315 -9.39 15.72 -9.17
CA GLU A 315 -8.78 14.99 -10.30
C GLU A 315 -8.00 15.87 -11.30
N THR A 316 -7.59 17.08 -10.87
CA THR A 316 -6.86 18.02 -11.74
C THR A 316 -5.35 17.89 -11.62
N LEU A 317 -4.85 17.35 -10.51
CA LEU A 317 -3.42 17.19 -10.22
C LEU A 317 -3.12 15.75 -9.83
N PHE A 318 -1.87 15.35 -10.03
CA PHE A 318 -1.35 14.07 -9.55
C PHE A 318 -0.10 14.30 -8.72
N CYS A 319 0.21 13.37 -7.83
CA CYS A 319 1.50 13.35 -7.14
C CYS A 319 2.15 11.99 -7.26
N GLY A 320 3.47 11.96 -7.05
CA GLY A 320 4.25 10.73 -7.12
C GLY A 320 5.39 10.75 -6.11
N ASP A 321 5.74 9.57 -5.62
CA ASP A 321 6.74 9.40 -4.57
C ASP A 321 8.18 9.21 -5.09
N GLY A 322 8.36 9.30 -6.40
CA GLY A 322 9.66 9.14 -7.03
C GLY A 322 10.22 7.73 -6.88
N GLY A 323 11.54 7.62 -7.00
CA GLY A 323 12.24 6.36 -6.88
C GLY A 323 13.75 6.56 -6.91
N ASP A 324 14.49 5.49 -6.76
CA ASP A 324 15.95 5.51 -6.88
C ASP A 324 16.45 4.65 -8.06
N ALA A 325 17.77 4.64 -8.25
CA ALA A 325 18.39 3.90 -9.35
C ALA A 325 18.25 2.37 -9.26
N GLY A 326 17.90 1.84 -8.08
CA GLY A 326 17.70 0.41 -7.84
C GLY A 326 16.30 -0.07 -8.24
N GLN A 327 15.37 0.85 -8.52
CA GLN A 327 13.99 0.50 -8.82
C GLN A 327 13.73 0.31 -10.32
N VAL A 328 12.48 -0.09 -10.66
CA VAL A 328 12.12 -0.56 -12.03
C VAL A 328 12.53 0.40 -13.15
N ALA A 329 12.40 1.70 -12.94
CA ALA A 329 12.75 2.71 -13.91
C ALA A 329 14.27 3.01 -13.98
N HIS A 330 15.05 2.55 -12.99
CA HIS A 330 16.46 2.91 -12.84
C HIS A 330 16.71 4.43 -12.88
N ALA A 331 15.85 5.19 -12.22
CA ALA A 331 15.89 6.64 -12.21
C ALA A 331 17.10 7.14 -11.40
N LYS A 332 18.08 7.75 -12.07
CA LYS A 332 19.31 8.25 -11.43
C LYS A 332 19.06 9.45 -10.52
N ASP A 333 18.09 10.29 -10.88
CA ASP A 333 17.69 11.50 -10.16
C ASP A 333 16.18 11.50 -9.89
N GLY A 334 15.61 10.33 -9.52
CA GLY A 334 14.18 10.17 -9.23
C GLY A 334 13.78 10.39 -7.77
N ARG A 335 14.73 10.81 -6.92
CA ARG A 335 14.53 10.96 -5.47
C ARG A 335 13.84 12.26 -5.09
N TRP A 336 12.62 12.43 -5.59
CA TRP A 336 11.78 13.61 -5.34
C TRP A 336 10.36 13.19 -5.05
N ILE A 337 9.68 13.91 -4.18
CA ILE A 337 8.22 13.93 -4.21
C ILE A 337 7.84 14.89 -5.34
N TYR A 338 6.98 14.43 -6.25
CA TYR A 338 6.55 15.18 -7.42
C TYR A 338 5.09 15.62 -7.30
N LEU A 339 4.80 16.79 -7.87
CA LEU A 339 3.47 17.22 -8.29
C LEU A 339 3.44 17.22 -9.81
N PHE A 340 2.41 16.64 -10.41
CA PHE A 340 2.25 16.54 -11.84
C PHE A 340 1.01 17.32 -12.29
N HIS A 341 1.21 18.17 -13.28
CA HIS A 341 0.17 18.93 -13.97
C HIS A 341 -0.08 18.28 -15.32
N PRO A 342 -1.29 17.74 -15.58
CA PRO A 342 -1.63 17.23 -16.91
C PRO A 342 -1.62 18.33 -17.96
N ASP A 343 -0.92 18.08 -19.09
CA ASP A 343 -0.91 18.93 -20.27
C ASP A 343 -1.08 18.04 -21.52
N GLY A 344 -2.34 17.89 -21.98
CA GLY A 344 -2.69 16.95 -23.04
C GLY A 344 -2.47 15.50 -22.64
N ASP A 345 -1.48 14.84 -23.25
CA ASP A 345 -1.08 13.43 -23.03
C ASP A 345 0.25 13.30 -22.30
N HIS A 346 0.72 14.36 -21.66
CA HIS A 346 1.96 14.34 -20.88
C HIS A 346 1.79 15.07 -19.54
N PHE A 347 2.75 14.85 -18.64
CA PHE A 347 2.86 15.56 -17.38
C PHE A 347 3.92 16.65 -17.44
N VAL A 348 3.59 17.83 -16.91
CA VAL A 348 4.56 18.82 -16.46
C VAL A 348 4.83 18.56 -14.99
N ALA A 349 6.03 18.10 -14.67
CA ALA A 349 6.40 17.71 -13.31
C ALA A 349 7.01 18.89 -12.53
N GLU A 350 6.53 19.12 -11.32
CA GLU A 350 7.11 20.00 -10.33
C GLU A 350 7.71 19.16 -9.17
N ARG A 351 8.93 19.50 -8.73
CA ARG A 351 9.59 18.87 -7.59
C ARG A 351 9.11 19.52 -6.30
N LEU A 352 8.58 18.74 -5.35
CA LEU A 352 8.08 19.22 -4.07
C LEU A 352 9.08 19.05 -2.92
N VAL A 353 9.76 17.92 -2.84
CA VAL A 353 10.68 17.58 -1.74
C VAL A 353 11.91 16.89 -2.30
N ASN A 354 13.10 17.34 -1.87
CA ASN A 354 14.34 16.62 -2.15
C ASN A 354 14.47 15.41 -1.19
N MET A 355 14.37 14.21 -1.77
CA MET A 355 14.42 12.93 -1.05
C MET A 355 15.82 12.31 -1.03
N LYS A 356 16.89 13.10 -1.20
CA LYS A 356 18.29 12.59 -1.27
C LYS A 356 18.70 11.79 -0.04
N ASP A 357 18.16 12.17 1.13
CA ASP A 357 18.45 11.52 2.42
C ASP A 357 17.45 10.39 2.75
N GLN A 358 16.52 10.08 1.84
CA GLN A 358 15.58 8.96 1.94
C GLN A 358 16.25 7.65 1.58
N PHE A 359 16.07 6.63 2.40
CA PHE A 359 16.39 5.25 2.05
C PHE A 359 15.13 4.55 1.53
N TYR A 360 15.07 4.30 0.23
CA TYR A 360 13.88 3.80 -0.48
C TYR A 360 13.52 2.32 -0.21
N LYS A 361 14.14 1.66 0.76
CA LYS A 361 13.54 0.47 1.36
C LYS A 361 12.19 0.81 2.04
N LEU A 362 12.06 2.05 2.52
CA LEU A 362 10.80 2.67 2.91
C LEU A 362 10.26 3.46 1.71
N GLU A 363 9.22 2.97 1.07
CA GLU A 363 8.51 3.66 -0.01
C GLU A 363 7.66 4.80 0.56
N PRO A 364 7.72 6.03 0.01
CA PRO A 364 7.06 7.19 0.62
C PRO A 364 5.52 7.15 0.64
N ASN A 365 4.85 6.45 -0.30
CA ASN A 365 3.40 6.25 -0.31
C ASN A 365 2.60 7.56 -0.21
N VAL A 366 2.61 8.33 -1.29
CA VAL A 366 2.00 9.67 -1.33
C VAL A 366 0.46 9.65 -1.31
N HIS A 367 -0.13 10.68 -0.64
CA HIS A 367 -1.57 10.94 -0.63
C HIS A 367 -1.83 12.44 -0.74
N PHE A 368 -2.82 12.86 -1.51
CA PHE A 368 -3.33 14.21 -1.36
C PHE A 368 -4.15 14.35 -0.08
N SER A 369 -4.04 15.51 0.58
CA SER A 369 -4.98 15.89 1.64
C SER A 369 -6.40 16.08 1.06
N PRO A 370 -7.46 15.95 1.89
CA PRO A 370 -8.84 16.12 1.42
C PRO A 370 -9.15 17.48 0.79
N ASP A 371 -8.40 18.54 1.14
CA ASP A 371 -8.52 19.87 0.55
C ASP A 371 -7.60 20.12 -0.66
N GLY A 372 -6.83 19.09 -1.07
CA GLY A 372 -5.91 19.14 -2.22
C GLY A 372 -4.69 20.04 -2.04
N LYS A 373 -4.45 20.61 -0.84
CA LYS A 373 -3.37 21.59 -0.63
C LYS A 373 -2.04 20.97 -0.26
N TRP A 374 -2.06 19.75 0.26
CA TRP A 374 -0.89 19.06 0.76
C TRP A 374 -0.73 17.69 0.10
N VAL A 375 0.52 17.31 -0.13
CA VAL A 375 0.90 15.92 -0.40
C VAL A 375 1.52 15.34 0.85
N ILE A 376 0.90 14.28 1.38
CA ILE A 376 1.37 13.56 2.56
C ILE A 376 2.26 12.42 2.10
N PHE A 377 3.37 12.21 2.80
CA PHE A 377 4.33 11.15 2.50
C PHE A 377 5.01 10.68 3.78
N ARG A 378 5.59 9.50 3.76
CA ARG A 378 6.45 9.00 4.84
C ARG A 378 7.91 9.02 4.42
N ALA A 379 8.81 9.29 5.36
CA ALA A 379 10.25 9.34 5.12
C ALA A 379 11.05 8.91 6.34
N ASN A 380 12.31 8.53 6.10
CA ASN A 380 13.24 8.06 7.14
C ASN A 380 14.51 8.92 7.22
N PHE A 381 14.40 10.21 6.98
CA PHE A 381 15.51 11.18 6.99
C PHE A 381 16.36 11.16 8.27
N GLU A 382 15.77 10.76 9.39
CA GLU A 382 16.42 10.70 10.71
C GLU A 382 16.80 9.27 11.13
N GLY A 383 16.70 8.29 10.20
CA GLY A 383 16.92 6.87 10.48
C GLY A 383 15.72 6.17 11.15
N LYS A 384 14.61 6.89 11.38
CA LYS A 384 13.32 6.37 11.82
C LYS A 384 12.22 6.87 10.88
N GLU A 385 11.12 6.14 10.83
CA GLU A 385 10.01 6.41 9.93
C GLU A 385 9.11 7.49 10.52
N GLU A 386 8.82 8.52 9.73
CA GLU A 386 7.97 9.66 10.10
C GLU A 386 7.02 10.03 8.96
N VAL A 387 5.88 10.60 9.31
CA VAL A 387 4.88 11.10 8.36
C VAL A 387 4.98 12.61 8.24
N TYR A 388 5.10 13.08 7.01
CA TYR A 388 5.24 14.49 6.64
C TYR A 388 4.12 14.91 5.69
N ALA A 389 3.92 16.20 5.57
CA ALA A 389 3.12 16.84 4.54
C ALA A 389 3.94 17.94 3.87
N VAL A 390 3.88 18.03 2.55
CA VAL A 390 4.45 19.14 1.76
C VAL A 390 3.33 19.94 1.12
N GLU A 391 3.41 21.27 1.18
CA GLU A 391 2.44 22.17 0.57
C GLU A 391 2.57 22.15 -0.96
N CYS A 392 1.46 21.98 -1.69
CA CYS A 392 1.46 21.98 -3.16
C CYS A 392 1.84 23.33 -3.76
N LYS A 393 1.54 24.44 -3.08
CA LYS A 393 1.95 25.80 -3.48
C LYS A 393 3.28 26.16 -2.82
N LYS A 394 4.10 26.90 -3.53
CA LYS A 394 5.33 27.49 -2.96
C LYS A 394 4.99 28.53 -1.91
N SER A 395 5.80 28.57 -0.87
CA SER A 395 5.70 29.54 0.23
C SER A 395 6.27 30.90 -0.15
#